data_03258dfc226e41f3e339e56b0186b377
#
_entry.id   03258dfc226e41f3e339e56b0186b377
#
_cell.length_a   1.000
_cell.length_b   1.000
_cell.length_c   1.000
_cell.angle_alpha   90.00
_cell.angle_beta   90.00
_cell.angle_gamma   90.00
#
_symmetry.space_group_name_H-M   'P 1'
#
loop_
_entity.id
_entity.type
_entity.pdbx_description
1 polymer ?
#
loop_
_entity_poly.entity_id
_entity_poly.type
_entity_poly.pdbx_seq_one_letter_code
_entity_poly.pdbx_strand_id
1 'polypeptide(L)'
;YRGGRDSRSGSDRDRPREPKRFGRDRDGDRPRRDSREAEDGPRHDDPAVDEDVTPQELERSAWRELKALTKENAEWVAGHLVMASRVIDDDPERAHKHAVAAARRAGRIPVVRETVGITAYLAGDFALALRELRTYRRLSGSDDQIPLMVDCERGLGRPQKALELAGEVTRASLPEAGQVELAIARPGARLDMGKTELALGELEIPQLSADVAFSYSPALFDSYAIVLAELGRDDEAAAWGRRANIAAEALREAGGDIDDMVVVEIPGDED
;
A
#
# COMPACT_ATOMS: atom_id res chain seq x y z
N TYR A 1 34.90 -57.34 -0.89
CA TYR A 1 35.35 -57.79 -2.20
C TYR A 1 35.70 -56.56 -3.03
N ARG A 2 36.94 -56.22 -3.13
CA ARG A 2 37.93 -56.40 -4.24
C ARG A 2 37.29 -56.01 -5.57
N GLY A 3 37.79 -55.08 -6.29
CA GLY A 3 39.09 -54.64 -6.72
C GLY A 3 38.89 -54.12 -8.11
N GLY A 4 39.55 -53.17 -8.60
CA GLY A 4 40.80 -53.12 -9.19
C GLY A 4 40.96 -51.88 -10.02
N ARG A 5 42.10 -51.28 -9.93
CA ARG A 5 42.78 -50.27 -10.71
C ARG A 5 42.71 -50.60 -12.22
N ASP A 6 42.74 -49.58 -13.09
CA ASP A 6 43.85 -49.42 -13.98
C ASP A 6 43.95 -48.03 -14.60
N SER A 7 45.11 -47.50 -14.50
CA SER A 7 45.70 -46.29 -15.07
C SER A 7 46.18 -46.55 -16.53
N ARG A 8 46.17 -45.52 -17.39
CA ARG A 8 47.08 -45.20 -18.50
C ARG A 8 46.81 -43.80 -18.99
N SER A 9 47.62 -42.79 -18.75
CA SER A 9 48.89 -42.33 -19.31
C SER A 9 48.94 -42.24 -20.84
N GLY A 10 49.26 -41.04 -21.34
CA GLY A 10 49.65 -40.74 -22.72
C GLY A 10 49.35 -39.29 -23.05
N SER A 11 50.16 -38.37 -22.74
CA SER A 11 51.33 -37.72 -23.35
C SER A 11 51.03 -37.01 -24.66
N ASP A 12 51.31 -35.73 -24.61
CA ASP A 12 51.99 -34.95 -25.61
C ASP A 12 51.31 -34.60 -26.95
N ARG A 13 51.18 -33.31 -27.15
CA ARG A 13 51.84 -32.62 -28.28
C ARG A 13 51.73 -31.11 -28.17
N ASP A 14 52.82 -30.50 -27.81
CA ASP A 14 53.22 -29.12 -28.13
C ASP A 14 52.91 -28.78 -29.60
N ARG A 15 52.25 -27.64 -29.81
CA ARG A 15 52.33 -26.88 -31.05
C ARG A 15 52.50 -25.39 -30.75
N PRO A 16 53.51 -24.75 -31.36
CA PRO A 16 53.83 -23.34 -31.10
C PRO A 16 52.78 -22.40 -31.67
N ARG A 17 52.40 -21.40 -30.89
CA ARG A 17 51.57 -20.30 -31.33
C ARG A 17 52.39 -19.27 -32.08
N GLU A 18 52.07 -19.05 -33.34
CA GLU A 18 52.60 -17.94 -34.16
C GLU A 18 52.01 -16.61 -33.70
N PRO A 19 52.80 -15.50 -33.68
CA PRO A 19 52.32 -14.19 -33.31
C PRO A 19 51.53 -13.54 -34.46
N LYS A 20 50.25 -13.24 -34.24
CA LYS A 20 49.48 -12.42 -35.18
C LYS A 20 49.94 -10.97 -35.11
N ARG A 21 50.47 -10.48 -36.23
CA ARG A 21 50.88 -9.10 -36.50
C ARG A 21 49.67 -8.14 -36.32
N PHE A 22 49.86 -7.12 -35.50
CA PHE A 22 49.02 -5.92 -35.47
C PHE A 22 49.24 -5.13 -36.75
N GLY A 23 48.24 -5.09 -37.63
CA GLY A 23 48.16 -4.13 -38.71
C GLY A 23 47.50 -2.85 -38.20
N ARG A 24 48.25 -1.78 -38.28
CA ARG A 24 47.80 -0.39 -38.12
C ARG A 24 47.04 0.07 -39.35
N ASP A 25 46.19 1.04 -39.11
CA ASP A 25 45.62 2.00 -40.02
C ASP A 25 44.40 1.58 -40.87
N ARG A 26 43.25 2.03 -40.37
CA ARG A 26 42.26 2.70 -41.23
C ARG A 26 41.46 3.66 -40.37
N ASP A 27 41.84 4.94 -40.45
CA ASP A 27 40.95 6.05 -40.26
C ASP A 27 39.70 5.82 -41.10
N GLY A 28 38.61 5.57 -40.48
CA GLY A 28 37.28 5.47 -41.04
C GLY A 28 36.37 6.38 -40.22
N ASP A 29 36.17 7.55 -40.78
CA ASP A 29 35.18 8.55 -40.40
C ASP A 29 33.87 7.86 -39.98
N ARG A 30 33.68 7.71 -38.67
CA ARG A 30 32.40 7.32 -38.10
C ARG A 30 31.59 8.55 -37.98
N PRO A 31 30.45 8.70 -38.66
CA PRO A 31 29.60 9.82 -38.50
C PRO A 31 29.19 9.88 -36.98
N ARG A 32 29.44 11.02 -36.35
CA ARG A 32 28.91 11.34 -35.04
C ARG A 32 27.40 11.15 -35.12
N ARG A 33 26.90 10.07 -34.51
CA ARG A 33 25.48 9.90 -34.27
C ARG A 33 25.04 11.11 -33.50
N ASP A 34 24.32 11.99 -34.18
CA ASP A 34 23.59 13.08 -33.58
C ASP A 34 22.73 12.50 -32.44
N SER A 35 23.04 12.93 -31.23
CA SER A 35 22.33 12.60 -29.99
C SER A 35 21.01 13.36 -29.87
N ARG A 36 20.27 13.51 -30.98
CA ARG A 36 19.04 14.28 -31.05
C ARG A 36 17.78 13.51 -31.39
N GLU A 37 17.83 12.17 -31.42
CA GLU A 37 16.62 11.36 -31.63
C GLU A 37 16.45 10.30 -30.52
N ALA A 38 16.39 10.77 -29.29
CA ALA A 38 15.94 9.95 -28.15
C ALA A 38 14.70 10.59 -27.52
N GLU A 39 13.76 11.03 -28.35
CA GLU A 39 12.47 11.54 -27.92
C GLU A 39 11.41 11.01 -28.87
N ASP A 40 10.93 9.83 -28.65
CA ASP A 40 9.54 9.41 -28.86
C ASP A 40 9.37 7.95 -28.38
N GLY A 41 9.57 7.71 -27.09
CA GLY A 41 8.86 6.63 -26.43
C GLY A 41 7.36 6.97 -26.48
N PRO A 42 6.46 5.98 -26.41
CA PRO A 42 5.03 6.27 -26.48
C PRO A 42 4.69 7.37 -25.45
N ARG A 43 4.21 8.51 -25.93
CA ARG A 43 3.69 9.59 -25.09
C ARG A 43 2.54 8.99 -24.32
N HIS A 44 2.76 8.73 -23.03
CA HIS A 44 1.65 8.37 -22.14
C HIS A 44 0.80 9.63 -21.98
N ASP A 45 -0.50 9.46 -22.11
CA ASP A 45 -1.50 10.48 -21.81
C ASP A 45 -1.61 10.61 -20.28
N ASP A 46 -0.58 11.22 -19.67
CA ASP A 46 -0.56 11.48 -18.24
C ASP A 46 -1.57 12.58 -17.92
N PRO A 47 -2.39 12.44 -16.87
CA PRO A 47 -3.36 13.47 -16.51
C PRO A 47 -2.63 14.76 -16.15
N ALA A 48 -3.23 15.91 -16.51
CA ALA A 48 -2.68 17.20 -16.17
C ALA A 48 -2.74 17.43 -14.63
N VAL A 49 -1.67 17.96 -14.08
CA VAL A 49 -1.64 18.46 -12.70
C VAL A 49 -2.26 19.85 -12.69
N ASP A 50 -3.16 20.11 -11.76
CA ASP A 50 -3.84 21.41 -11.64
C ASP A 50 -2.82 22.50 -11.31
N GLU A 51 -3.03 23.74 -11.85
CA GLU A 51 -2.04 24.82 -11.78
C GLU A 51 -1.75 25.30 -10.35
N ASP A 52 -2.68 25.12 -9.43
CA ASP A 52 -2.57 25.49 -8.02
C ASP A 52 -1.87 24.43 -7.16
N VAL A 53 -1.62 23.24 -7.71
CA VAL A 53 -0.92 22.17 -7.00
C VAL A 53 0.55 22.49 -6.87
N THR A 54 1.02 22.50 -5.65
CA THR A 54 2.44 22.67 -5.36
C THR A 54 3.03 21.35 -4.81
N PRO A 55 4.23 20.95 -5.29
CA PRO A 55 4.88 19.75 -4.77
C PRO A 55 5.15 19.78 -3.26
N GLN A 56 5.16 20.98 -2.65
CA GLN A 56 5.40 21.20 -1.21
C GLN A 56 4.23 20.75 -0.33
N GLU A 57 3.05 20.53 -0.90
CA GLU A 57 1.89 19.98 -0.20
C GLU A 57 2.05 18.49 0.12
N LEU A 58 2.97 17.82 -0.60
CA LEU A 58 3.27 16.43 -0.29
C LEU A 58 3.87 16.33 1.11
N GLU A 59 3.38 15.38 1.89
CA GLU A 59 3.83 15.10 3.25
C GLU A 59 5.35 14.90 3.32
N ARG A 60 5.97 15.34 4.41
CA ARG A 60 7.43 15.32 4.59
C ARG A 60 8.03 13.92 4.57
N SER A 61 7.29 12.91 5.03
CA SER A 61 7.68 11.50 4.98
C SER A 61 7.84 11.04 3.53
N ALA A 62 6.83 11.26 2.70
CA ALA A 62 6.83 10.95 1.27
C ALA A 62 7.94 11.70 0.51
N TRP A 63 8.17 12.98 0.83
CA TRP A 63 9.29 13.74 0.27
C TRP A 63 10.65 13.13 0.55
N ARG A 64 10.86 12.56 1.74
CA ARG A 64 12.13 11.90 2.07
C ARG A 64 12.42 10.73 1.15
N GLU A 65 11.39 9.98 0.77
CA GLU A 65 11.53 8.87 -0.16
C GLU A 65 11.86 9.35 -1.58
N LEU A 66 11.28 10.47 -2.03
CA LEU A 66 11.53 11.04 -3.35
C LEU A 66 12.94 11.61 -3.52
N LYS A 67 13.72 11.82 -2.45
CA LYS A 67 15.11 12.31 -2.51
C LYS A 67 16.04 11.41 -3.33
N ALA A 68 15.68 10.16 -3.58
CA ALA A 68 16.43 9.26 -4.45
C ALA A 68 16.33 9.63 -5.95
N LEU A 69 15.39 10.52 -6.31
CA LEU A 69 15.17 10.98 -7.67
C LEU A 69 15.93 12.28 -7.95
N THR A 70 16.08 12.62 -9.24
CA THR A 70 16.50 13.99 -9.60
C THR A 70 15.44 15.00 -9.15
N LYS A 71 15.83 16.24 -8.87
CA LYS A 71 14.91 17.28 -8.40
C LYS A 71 13.68 17.41 -9.30
N GLU A 72 13.91 17.50 -10.60
CA GLU A 72 12.84 17.63 -11.60
C GLU A 72 11.86 16.45 -11.56
N ASN A 73 12.37 15.20 -11.50
CA ASN A 73 11.52 14.02 -11.37
C ASN A 73 10.81 13.96 -10.03
N ALA A 74 11.45 14.36 -8.94
CA ALA A 74 10.83 14.40 -7.61
C ALA A 74 9.66 15.39 -7.57
N GLU A 75 9.84 16.60 -8.11
CA GLU A 75 8.79 17.62 -8.18
C GLU A 75 7.62 17.16 -9.06
N TRP A 76 7.91 16.55 -10.21
CA TRP A 76 6.87 16.00 -11.09
C TRP A 76 6.07 14.87 -10.42
N VAL A 77 6.76 13.90 -9.79
CA VAL A 77 6.14 12.79 -9.07
C VAL A 77 5.32 13.32 -7.89
N ALA A 78 5.87 14.27 -7.13
CA ALA A 78 5.16 14.88 -6.00
C ALA A 78 3.86 15.55 -6.43
N GLY A 79 3.85 16.31 -7.54
CA GLY A 79 2.63 16.91 -8.06
C GLY A 79 1.55 15.89 -8.37
N HIS A 80 1.92 14.74 -8.94
CA HIS A 80 0.96 13.67 -9.20
C HIS A 80 0.48 12.97 -7.92
N LEU A 81 1.34 12.80 -6.90
CA LEU A 81 0.93 12.23 -5.61
C LEU A 81 -0.02 13.18 -4.87
N VAL A 82 0.25 14.49 -4.89
CA VAL A 82 -0.67 15.50 -4.34
C VAL A 82 -2.02 15.49 -5.06
N MET A 83 -2.00 15.44 -6.39
CA MET A 83 -3.26 15.30 -7.15
C MET A 83 -4.03 14.05 -6.77
N ALA A 84 -3.34 12.91 -6.66
CA ALA A 84 -4.00 11.67 -6.25
C ALA A 84 -4.66 11.83 -4.88
N SER A 85 -3.98 12.42 -3.90
CA SER A 85 -4.53 12.67 -2.58
C SER A 85 -5.70 13.65 -2.59
N ARG A 86 -5.64 14.73 -3.37
CA ARG A 86 -6.70 15.75 -3.42
C ARG A 86 -8.02 15.24 -3.99
N VAL A 87 -7.96 14.31 -4.94
CA VAL A 87 -9.16 13.87 -5.68
C VAL A 87 -9.63 12.47 -5.30
N ILE A 88 -8.97 11.82 -4.34
CA ILE A 88 -9.19 10.41 -4.03
C ILE A 88 -10.60 10.12 -3.52
N ASP A 89 -11.18 11.04 -2.76
CA ASP A 89 -12.51 10.87 -2.18
C ASP A 89 -13.62 11.18 -3.18
N ASP A 90 -13.38 12.09 -4.12
CA ASP A 90 -14.38 12.55 -5.10
C ASP A 90 -14.32 11.76 -6.41
N ASP A 91 -13.11 11.39 -6.86
CA ASP A 91 -12.87 10.70 -8.13
C ASP A 91 -11.68 9.70 -8.00
N PRO A 92 -11.92 8.51 -7.41
CA PRO A 92 -10.89 7.49 -7.23
C PRO A 92 -10.22 7.05 -8.55
N GLU A 93 -10.96 7.05 -9.66
CA GLU A 93 -10.39 6.70 -10.97
C GLU A 93 -9.38 7.75 -11.46
N ARG A 94 -9.69 9.05 -11.28
CA ARG A 94 -8.76 10.13 -11.57
C ARG A 94 -7.54 10.07 -10.65
N ALA A 95 -7.75 9.84 -9.35
CA ALA A 95 -6.67 9.64 -8.39
C ALA A 95 -5.75 8.50 -8.85
N HIS A 96 -6.33 7.39 -9.27
CA HIS A 96 -5.56 6.24 -9.75
C HIS A 96 -4.74 6.56 -11.02
N LYS A 97 -5.28 7.34 -11.96
CA LYS A 97 -4.52 7.79 -13.15
C LYS A 97 -3.28 8.61 -12.75
N HIS A 98 -3.40 9.51 -11.77
CA HIS A 98 -2.27 10.26 -11.24
C HIS A 98 -1.24 9.36 -10.54
N ALA A 99 -1.67 8.42 -9.71
CA ALA A 99 -0.81 7.46 -9.06
C ALA A 99 -0.02 6.59 -10.06
N VAL A 100 -0.69 6.12 -11.11
CA VAL A 100 -0.06 5.35 -12.21
C VAL A 100 0.95 6.21 -12.97
N ALA A 101 0.64 7.48 -13.23
CA ALA A 101 1.58 8.41 -13.84
C ALA A 101 2.85 8.54 -12.99
N ALA A 102 2.72 8.78 -11.68
CA ALA A 102 3.85 8.81 -10.74
C ALA A 102 4.68 7.50 -10.79
N ALA A 103 4.00 6.34 -10.82
CA ALA A 103 4.66 5.04 -10.85
C ALA A 103 5.48 4.76 -12.11
N ARG A 104 5.17 5.39 -13.26
CA ARG A 104 5.98 5.26 -14.47
C ARG A 104 7.40 5.81 -14.30
N ARG A 105 7.55 6.88 -13.51
CA ARG A 105 8.85 7.51 -13.24
C ARG A 105 9.50 7.05 -11.94
N ALA A 106 8.70 6.66 -10.95
CA ALA A 106 9.17 6.40 -9.60
C ALA A 106 8.67 5.05 -9.01
N GLY A 107 8.40 4.06 -9.85
CA GLY A 107 7.84 2.78 -9.45
C GLY A 107 8.71 1.91 -8.54
N ARG A 108 9.88 2.37 -8.09
CA ARG A 108 10.71 1.72 -7.07
C ARG A 108 10.65 2.41 -5.72
N ILE A 109 9.92 3.50 -5.64
CA ILE A 109 9.74 4.27 -4.41
C ILE A 109 8.52 3.72 -3.66
N PRO A 110 8.64 3.37 -2.37
CA PRO A 110 7.56 2.76 -1.58
C PRO A 110 6.27 3.56 -1.60
N VAL A 111 6.29 4.85 -1.24
CA VAL A 111 5.09 5.70 -1.19
C VAL A 111 4.35 5.74 -2.53
N VAL A 112 5.04 5.66 -3.66
CA VAL A 112 4.40 5.62 -4.98
C VAL A 112 3.64 4.32 -5.18
N ARG A 113 4.20 3.19 -4.73
CA ARG A 113 3.51 1.89 -4.78
C ARG A 113 2.32 1.83 -3.86
N GLU A 114 2.45 2.40 -2.68
CA GLU A 114 1.38 2.57 -1.72
C GLU A 114 0.21 3.36 -2.32
N THR A 115 0.48 4.54 -2.88
CA THR A 115 -0.54 5.38 -3.52
C THR A 115 -1.25 4.65 -4.67
N VAL A 116 -0.50 3.91 -5.52
CA VAL A 116 -1.13 3.09 -6.58
C VAL A 116 -2.02 2.01 -5.97
N GLY A 117 -1.59 1.36 -4.89
CA GLY A 117 -2.35 0.33 -4.20
C GLY A 117 -3.64 0.86 -3.61
N ILE A 118 -3.57 1.97 -2.86
CA ILE A 118 -4.73 2.61 -2.23
C ILE A 118 -5.72 3.10 -3.29
N THR A 119 -5.25 3.81 -4.30
CA THR A 119 -6.14 4.31 -5.37
C THR A 119 -6.76 3.19 -6.21
N ALA A 120 -6.06 2.09 -6.44
CA ALA A 120 -6.61 0.90 -7.09
C ALA A 120 -7.69 0.24 -6.24
N TYR A 121 -7.50 0.16 -4.92
CA TYR A 121 -8.50 -0.35 -3.99
C TYR A 121 -9.78 0.46 -4.04
N LEU A 122 -9.69 1.79 -3.94
CA LEU A 122 -10.85 2.69 -4.00
C LEU A 122 -11.54 2.68 -5.37
N ALA A 123 -10.80 2.42 -6.45
CA ALA A 123 -11.35 2.20 -7.78
C ALA A 123 -11.93 0.77 -7.98
N GLY A 124 -11.88 -0.09 -6.96
CA GLY A 124 -12.43 -1.45 -6.99
C GLY A 124 -11.54 -2.51 -7.66
N ASP A 125 -10.31 -2.15 -8.09
CA ASP A 125 -9.35 -3.13 -8.63
C ASP A 125 -8.53 -3.76 -7.48
N PHE A 126 -9.18 -4.63 -6.72
CA PHE A 126 -8.57 -5.33 -5.59
C PHE A 126 -7.36 -6.19 -5.99
N ALA A 127 -7.33 -6.70 -7.23
CA ALA A 127 -6.20 -7.51 -7.69
C ALA A 127 -4.96 -6.66 -7.91
N LEU A 128 -5.09 -5.49 -8.52
CA LEU A 128 -4.03 -4.52 -8.69
C LEU A 128 -3.60 -3.96 -7.33
N ALA A 129 -4.55 -3.54 -6.48
CA ALA A 129 -4.29 -3.03 -5.15
C ALA A 129 -3.41 -3.98 -4.34
N LEU A 130 -3.81 -5.23 -4.23
CA LEU A 130 -3.07 -6.26 -3.50
C LEU A 130 -1.65 -6.49 -4.05
N ARG A 131 -1.47 -6.44 -5.37
CA ARG A 131 -0.15 -6.58 -6.01
C ARG A 131 0.78 -5.41 -5.66
N GLU A 132 0.26 -4.19 -5.72
CA GLU A 132 1.03 -2.98 -5.45
C GLU A 132 1.35 -2.83 -3.95
N LEU A 133 0.38 -3.14 -3.07
CA LEU A 133 0.59 -3.13 -1.62
C LEU A 133 1.60 -4.20 -1.17
N ARG A 134 1.60 -5.39 -1.78
CA ARG A 134 2.68 -6.38 -1.55
C ARG A 134 4.04 -5.87 -2.00
N THR A 135 4.07 -5.08 -3.07
CA THR A 135 5.32 -4.45 -3.53
C THR A 135 5.76 -3.35 -2.58
N TYR A 136 4.84 -2.53 -2.08
CA TYR A 136 5.08 -1.55 -1.02
C TYR A 136 5.68 -2.23 0.22
N ARG A 137 5.00 -3.23 0.78
CA ARG A 137 5.46 -4.00 1.95
C ARG A 137 6.89 -4.52 1.77
N ARG A 138 7.21 -5.06 0.60
CA ARG A 138 8.55 -5.57 0.29
C ARG A 138 9.61 -4.48 0.18
N LEU A 139 9.26 -3.29 -0.29
CA LEU A 139 10.19 -2.16 -0.48
C LEU A 139 10.40 -1.36 0.82
N SER A 140 9.33 -1.11 1.57
CA SER A 140 9.36 -0.33 2.81
C SER A 140 9.76 -1.16 4.03
N GLY A 141 9.43 -2.46 4.02
CA GLY A 141 9.48 -3.32 5.20
C GLY A 141 8.36 -3.03 6.21
N SER A 142 7.38 -2.18 5.87
CA SER A 142 6.24 -1.84 6.71
C SER A 142 5.08 -2.82 6.53
N ASP A 143 4.38 -3.09 7.61
CA ASP A 143 3.14 -3.87 7.67
C ASP A 143 1.88 -2.98 7.76
N ASP A 144 2.02 -1.64 7.66
CA ASP A 144 0.94 -0.68 7.89
C ASP A 144 -0.27 -0.90 6.96
N GLN A 145 -0.04 -1.41 5.75
CA GLN A 145 -1.09 -1.67 4.76
C GLN A 145 -1.66 -3.09 4.81
N ILE A 146 -1.33 -3.89 5.82
CA ILE A 146 -1.92 -5.24 6.00
C ILE A 146 -3.45 -5.19 6.10
N PRO A 147 -4.08 -4.28 6.86
CA PRO A 147 -5.54 -4.20 6.91
C PRO A 147 -6.17 -4.04 5.53
N LEU A 148 -5.65 -3.15 4.70
CA LEU A 148 -6.13 -2.93 3.34
C LEU A 148 -5.89 -4.14 2.43
N MET A 149 -4.77 -4.83 2.59
CA MET A 149 -4.49 -6.07 1.86
C MET A 149 -5.45 -7.21 2.26
N VAL A 150 -5.83 -7.29 3.53
CA VAL A 150 -6.85 -8.23 4.04
C VAL A 150 -8.19 -7.97 3.35
N ASP A 151 -8.57 -6.71 3.25
CA ASP A 151 -9.81 -6.34 2.59
C ASP A 151 -9.78 -6.60 1.07
N CYS A 152 -8.62 -6.40 0.43
CA CYS A 152 -8.42 -6.80 -0.97
C CYS A 152 -8.63 -8.31 -1.19
N GLU A 153 -8.06 -9.17 -0.34
CA GLU A 153 -8.28 -10.63 -0.46
C GLU A 153 -9.76 -10.99 -0.26
N ARG A 154 -10.46 -10.29 0.63
CA ARG A 154 -11.89 -10.44 0.84
C ARG A 154 -12.69 -10.00 -0.39
N GLY A 155 -12.39 -8.82 -0.95
CA GLY A 155 -13.00 -8.32 -2.19
C GLY A 155 -12.78 -9.22 -3.41
N LEU A 156 -11.72 -10.03 -3.40
CA LEU A 156 -11.45 -11.08 -4.40
C LEU A 156 -12.20 -12.41 -4.10
N GLY A 157 -13.08 -12.45 -3.11
CA GLY A 157 -13.82 -13.65 -2.71
C GLY A 157 -12.93 -14.70 -2.02
N ARG A 158 -11.90 -14.28 -1.30
CA ARG A 158 -10.92 -15.17 -0.66
C ARG A 158 -10.82 -14.93 0.84
N PRO A 159 -11.92 -15.02 1.61
CA PRO A 159 -11.94 -14.66 3.02
C PRO A 159 -10.97 -15.49 3.87
N GLN A 160 -10.73 -16.75 3.50
CA GLN A 160 -9.75 -17.58 4.20
C GLN A 160 -8.34 -17.01 4.05
N LYS A 161 -7.94 -16.56 2.85
CA LYS A 161 -6.63 -15.95 2.61
C LYS A 161 -6.50 -14.58 3.30
N ALA A 162 -7.60 -13.85 3.40
CA ALA A 162 -7.65 -12.61 4.17
C ALA A 162 -7.26 -12.85 5.63
N LEU A 163 -7.83 -13.88 6.27
CA LEU A 163 -7.49 -14.23 7.65
C LEU A 163 -6.07 -14.81 7.80
N GLU A 164 -5.59 -15.58 6.82
CA GLU A 164 -4.20 -16.07 6.79
C GLU A 164 -3.22 -14.89 6.74
N LEU A 165 -3.47 -13.92 5.85
CA LEU A 165 -2.65 -12.71 5.72
C LEU A 165 -2.67 -11.87 7.01
N ALA A 166 -3.85 -11.68 7.62
CA ALA A 166 -3.98 -10.99 8.90
C ALA A 166 -3.21 -11.69 10.04
N GLY A 167 -3.02 -13.00 9.93
CA GLY A 167 -2.25 -13.81 10.88
C GLY A 167 -0.73 -13.75 10.68
N GLU A 168 -0.23 -13.20 9.57
CA GLU A 168 1.22 -13.05 9.34
C GLU A 168 1.85 -12.00 10.25
N VAL A 169 1.05 -11.07 10.79
CA VAL A 169 1.51 -9.96 11.62
C VAL A 169 1.05 -10.13 13.05
N THR A 170 1.98 -9.97 13.97
CA THR A 170 1.64 -9.89 15.40
C THR A 170 0.99 -8.53 15.64
N ARG A 171 -0.26 -8.49 16.09
CA ARG A 171 -1.01 -7.26 16.34
C ARG A 171 -0.21 -6.23 17.14
N ALA A 172 0.47 -6.66 18.20
CA ALA A 172 1.28 -5.78 19.04
C ALA A 172 2.50 -5.16 18.34
N SER A 173 2.88 -5.61 17.12
CA SER A 173 3.94 -4.98 16.33
C SER A 173 3.46 -3.79 15.51
N LEU A 174 2.13 -3.61 15.38
CA LEU A 174 1.54 -2.47 14.69
C LEU A 174 1.36 -1.28 15.63
N PRO A 175 1.40 -0.04 15.12
CA PRO A 175 0.91 1.13 15.83
C PRO A 175 -0.53 0.92 16.30
N GLU A 176 -0.98 1.64 17.31
CA GLU A 176 -2.32 1.45 17.91
C GLU A 176 -3.44 1.58 16.87
N ALA A 177 -3.39 2.59 16.01
CA ALA A 177 -4.34 2.75 14.91
C ALA A 177 -4.35 1.53 13.99
N GLY A 178 -3.18 1.04 13.58
CA GLY A 178 -3.05 -0.16 12.74
C GLY A 178 -3.56 -1.44 13.40
N GLN A 179 -3.47 -1.54 14.75
CA GLN A 179 -4.08 -2.64 15.49
C GLN A 179 -5.61 -2.63 15.38
N VAL A 180 -6.19 -1.44 15.44
CA VAL A 180 -7.65 -1.24 15.31
C VAL A 180 -8.08 -1.48 13.87
N GLU A 181 -7.39 -0.92 12.89
CA GLU A 181 -7.67 -1.15 11.47
C GLU A 181 -7.64 -2.64 11.11
N LEU A 182 -6.66 -3.39 11.63
CA LEU A 182 -6.60 -4.83 11.44
C LEU A 182 -7.77 -5.55 12.12
N ALA A 183 -8.20 -5.07 13.30
CA ALA A 183 -9.38 -5.61 13.99
C ALA A 183 -10.67 -5.32 13.22
N ILE A 184 -10.78 -4.18 12.54
CA ILE A 184 -11.91 -3.82 11.68
C ILE A 184 -11.92 -4.63 10.37
N ALA A 185 -10.77 -4.94 9.78
CA ALA A 185 -10.69 -5.66 8.51
C ALA A 185 -11.06 -7.16 8.64
N ARG A 186 -10.78 -7.80 9.78
CA ARG A 186 -10.97 -9.24 9.99
C ARG A 186 -12.44 -9.72 10.08
N PRO A 187 -13.36 -8.98 10.73
CA PRO A 187 -14.77 -9.35 10.82
C PRO A 187 -15.43 -9.59 9.48
N GLY A 188 -15.19 -8.76 8.48
CA GLY A 188 -15.74 -8.94 7.16
C GLY A 188 -15.40 -10.31 6.56
N ALA A 189 -14.17 -10.79 6.74
CA ALA A 189 -13.78 -12.13 6.30
C ALA A 189 -14.47 -13.25 7.10
N ARG A 190 -14.76 -13.03 8.39
CA ARG A 190 -15.54 -13.98 9.21
C ARG A 190 -17.00 -14.02 8.76
N LEU A 191 -17.60 -12.86 8.49
CA LEU A 191 -18.97 -12.75 7.98
C LEU A 191 -19.11 -13.43 6.62
N ASP A 192 -18.19 -13.20 5.69
CA ASP A 192 -18.16 -13.85 4.37
C ASP A 192 -18.09 -15.39 4.47
N MET A 193 -17.62 -15.90 5.61
CA MET A 193 -17.57 -17.33 5.92
C MET A 193 -18.77 -17.84 6.75
N GLY A 194 -19.75 -16.98 7.07
CA GLY A 194 -20.90 -17.29 7.93
C GLY A 194 -20.55 -17.51 9.39
N LYS A 195 -19.47 -16.90 9.91
CA LYS A 195 -18.96 -17.06 11.28
C LYS A 195 -19.15 -15.80 12.10
N THR A 196 -20.40 -15.40 12.30
CA THR A 196 -20.76 -14.09 12.85
C THR A 196 -20.29 -13.90 14.30
N GLU A 197 -20.37 -14.92 15.17
CA GLU A 197 -19.86 -14.82 16.54
C GLU A 197 -18.34 -14.64 16.56
N LEU A 198 -17.61 -15.25 15.63
CA LEU A 198 -16.16 -15.03 15.52
C LEU A 198 -15.84 -13.64 14.98
N ALA A 199 -16.72 -13.07 14.15
CA ALA A 199 -16.57 -11.69 13.69
C ALA A 199 -16.66 -10.70 14.87
N LEU A 200 -17.61 -10.91 15.77
CA LEU A 200 -17.74 -10.07 16.97
C LEU A 200 -16.47 -10.14 17.83
N GLY A 201 -15.97 -11.33 18.09
CA GLY A 201 -14.76 -11.54 18.89
C GLY A 201 -13.48 -10.90 18.30
N GLU A 202 -13.43 -10.64 16.99
CA GLU A 202 -12.29 -9.92 16.37
C GLU A 202 -12.29 -8.43 16.77
N LEU A 203 -13.47 -7.85 17.11
CA LEU A 203 -13.67 -6.46 17.50
C LEU A 203 -13.62 -6.22 19.01
N GLU A 204 -13.74 -7.27 19.81
CA GLU A 204 -13.66 -7.19 21.29
C GLU A 204 -12.20 -7.00 21.73
N ILE A 205 -11.67 -5.82 21.45
CA ILE A 205 -10.28 -5.41 21.69
C ILE A 205 -10.21 -4.36 22.80
N PRO A 206 -9.06 -4.19 23.45
CA PRO A 206 -8.90 -3.19 24.51
C PRO A 206 -9.27 -1.76 24.11
N GLN A 207 -9.15 -1.44 22.80
CA GLN A 207 -9.49 -0.13 22.24
C GLN A 207 -11.00 0.09 22.08
N LEU A 208 -11.83 -0.94 22.22
CA LEU A 208 -13.29 -0.81 22.19
C LEU A 208 -13.77 -0.27 23.56
N SER A 209 -13.76 1.05 23.72
CA SER A 209 -14.20 1.74 24.91
C SER A 209 -15.52 2.47 24.64
N ALA A 210 -16.55 2.19 25.45
CA ALA A 210 -17.87 2.82 25.26
C ALA A 210 -17.90 4.31 25.62
N ASP A 211 -16.97 4.74 26.49
CA ASP A 211 -17.03 6.06 27.13
C ASP A 211 -15.98 7.03 26.59
N VAL A 212 -15.01 6.54 25.82
CA VAL A 212 -13.89 7.34 25.29
C VAL A 212 -13.73 7.09 23.82
N ALA A 213 -13.64 8.16 23.03
CA ALA A 213 -13.35 8.08 21.60
C ALA A 213 -11.94 8.58 21.28
N PHE A 214 -11.29 7.84 20.41
CA PHE A 214 -10.05 8.17 19.72
C PHE A 214 -10.35 8.38 18.23
N SER A 215 -9.40 8.86 17.46
CA SER A 215 -9.58 9.08 16.02
C SER A 215 -10.11 7.84 15.25
N TYR A 216 -9.79 6.65 15.70
CA TYR A 216 -10.24 5.37 15.13
C TYR A 216 -11.59 4.86 15.68
N SER A 217 -12.12 5.44 16.78
CA SER A 217 -13.29 4.90 17.46
C SER A 217 -14.57 4.91 16.63
N PRO A 218 -14.87 5.92 15.81
CA PRO A 218 -16.08 5.90 14.98
C PRO A 218 -16.15 4.66 14.07
N ALA A 219 -15.05 4.34 13.39
CA ALA A 219 -14.99 3.18 12.49
C ALA A 219 -15.07 1.85 13.27
N LEU A 220 -14.44 1.77 14.44
CA LEU A 220 -14.50 0.60 15.31
C LEU A 220 -15.90 0.35 15.85
N PHE A 221 -16.59 1.41 16.34
CA PHE A 221 -17.94 1.33 16.89
C PHE A 221 -18.95 0.98 15.80
N ASP A 222 -18.83 1.56 14.62
CA ASP A 222 -19.69 1.24 13.48
C ASP A 222 -19.52 -0.23 13.05
N SER A 223 -18.27 -0.69 12.93
CA SER A 223 -17.99 -2.10 12.62
C SER A 223 -18.57 -3.04 13.68
N TYR A 224 -18.51 -2.69 14.96
CA TYR A 224 -19.07 -3.47 16.05
C TYR A 224 -20.60 -3.50 15.97
N ALA A 225 -21.23 -2.35 15.70
CA ALA A 225 -22.68 -2.24 15.51
C ALA A 225 -23.17 -3.10 14.33
N ILE A 226 -22.46 -3.08 13.20
CA ILE A 226 -22.79 -3.91 12.04
C ILE A 226 -22.79 -5.39 12.40
N VAL A 227 -21.77 -5.88 13.10
CA VAL A 227 -21.69 -7.30 13.48
C VAL A 227 -22.76 -7.68 14.51
N LEU A 228 -23.11 -6.78 15.44
CA LEU A 228 -24.22 -6.98 16.37
C LEU A 228 -25.56 -7.12 15.64
N ALA A 229 -25.82 -6.28 14.63
CA ALA A 229 -27.02 -6.37 13.79
C ALA A 229 -27.07 -7.71 13.03
N GLU A 230 -25.97 -8.20 12.51
CA GLU A 230 -25.87 -9.51 11.86
C GLU A 230 -26.15 -10.69 12.82
N LEU A 231 -25.99 -10.47 14.14
CA LEU A 231 -26.35 -11.41 15.20
C LEU A 231 -27.80 -11.24 15.68
N GLY A 232 -28.57 -10.29 15.15
CA GLY A 232 -29.92 -9.95 15.60
C GLY A 232 -29.97 -9.24 16.95
N ARG A 233 -28.87 -8.63 17.41
CA ARG A 233 -28.75 -7.84 18.64
C ARG A 233 -29.02 -6.37 18.33
N ASP A 234 -30.23 -6.08 17.83
CA ASP A 234 -30.58 -4.80 17.22
C ASP A 234 -30.50 -3.62 18.19
N ASP A 235 -30.91 -3.78 19.45
CA ASP A 235 -30.84 -2.72 20.47
C ASP A 235 -29.41 -2.32 20.77
N GLU A 236 -28.53 -3.31 20.90
CA GLU A 236 -27.10 -3.08 21.13
C GLU A 236 -26.43 -2.48 19.89
N ALA A 237 -26.77 -2.97 18.72
CA ALA A 237 -26.30 -2.40 17.44
C ALA A 237 -26.67 -0.91 17.33
N ALA A 238 -27.91 -0.56 17.67
CA ALA A 238 -28.37 0.82 17.66
C ALA A 238 -27.60 1.68 18.68
N ALA A 239 -27.32 1.16 19.88
CA ALA A 239 -26.56 1.88 20.90
C ALA A 239 -25.11 2.15 20.42
N TRP A 240 -24.43 1.18 19.83
CA TRP A 240 -23.08 1.36 19.32
C TRP A 240 -23.05 2.27 18.09
N GLY A 241 -24.03 2.20 17.20
CA GLY A 241 -24.18 3.12 16.07
C GLY A 241 -24.35 4.58 16.52
N ARG A 242 -25.11 4.83 17.61
CA ARG A 242 -25.19 6.18 18.21
C ARG A 242 -23.84 6.64 18.74
N ARG A 243 -23.09 5.77 19.43
CA ARG A 243 -21.72 6.10 19.89
C ARG A 243 -20.77 6.43 18.74
N ALA A 244 -20.86 5.69 17.64
CA ALA A 244 -20.06 5.97 16.43
C ALA A 244 -20.34 7.39 15.90
N ASN A 245 -21.62 7.77 15.81
CA ASN A 245 -22.02 9.10 15.34
C ASN A 245 -21.57 10.21 16.29
N ILE A 246 -21.75 10.04 17.63
CA ILE A 246 -21.30 11.00 18.63
C ILE A 246 -19.78 11.19 18.56
N ALA A 247 -19.04 10.08 18.47
CA ALA A 247 -17.58 10.12 18.35
C ALA A 247 -17.13 10.85 17.07
N ALA A 248 -17.77 10.56 15.94
CA ALA A 248 -17.45 11.21 14.66
C ALA A 248 -17.73 12.72 14.70
N GLU A 249 -18.85 13.14 15.31
CA GLU A 249 -19.21 14.55 15.46
C GLU A 249 -18.21 15.27 16.36
N ALA A 250 -17.90 14.71 17.52
CA ALA A 250 -16.98 15.30 18.48
C ALA A 250 -15.56 15.44 17.91
N LEU A 251 -15.08 14.46 17.15
CA LEU A 251 -13.78 14.54 16.47
C LEU A 251 -13.77 15.62 15.38
N ARG A 252 -14.88 15.78 14.66
CA ARG A 252 -15.03 16.82 13.64
C ARG A 252 -15.02 18.21 14.27
N GLU A 253 -15.70 18.40 15.42
CA GLU A 253 -15.73 19.67 16.16
C GLU A 253 -14.38 20.02 16.77
N ALA A 254 -13.60 19.03 17.21
CA ALA A 254 -12.25 19.23 17.73
C ALA A 254 -11.24 19.70 16.66
N GLY A 255 -11.65 19.79 15.39
CA GLY A 255 -10.82 20.31 14.31
C GLY A 255 -9.75 19.32 13.89
N GLY A 256 -10.13 18.04 13.73
CA GLY A 256 -9.23 16.92 13.52
C GLY A 256 -8.23 17.11 12.38
N ASP A 257 -7.06 17.58 12.72
CA ASP A 257 -5.85 17.22 12.01
C ASP A 257 -5.61 15.75 12.37
N ILE A 258 -5.74 14.88 11.39
CA ILE A 258 -5.84 13.41 11.53
C ILE A 258 -4.57 12.78 12.15
N ASP A 259 -3.49 13.55 12.30
CA ASP A 259 -2.21 13.10 12.85
C ASP A 259 -2.13 13.15 14.38
N ASP A 260 -3.03 13.88 15.05
CA ASP A 260 -3.08 13.92 16.51
C ASP A 260 -4.22 13.05 17.06
N MET A 261 -3.88 12.13 17.94
CA MET A 261 -4.85 11.27 18.66
C MET A 261 -5.77 12.17 19.49
N VAL A 262 -6.95 12.45 18.96
CA VAL A 262 -7.99 13.23 19.69
C VAL A 262 -8.77 12.27 20.56
N VAL A 263 -8.78 12.53 21.86
CA VAL A 263 -9.58 11.80 22.85
C VAL A 263 -10.79 12.63 23.20
N VAL A 264 -11.98 12.04 23.08
CA VAL A 264 -13.24 12.69 23.43
C VAL A 264 -14.02 11.80 24.40
N GLU A 265 -14.51 12.38 25.48
CA GLU A 265 -15.46 11.67 26.35
C GLU A 265 -16.84 11.60 25.68
N ILE A 266 -17.37 10.38 25.55
CA ILE A 266 -18.71 10.15 25.02
C ILE A 266 -19.69 10.18 26.21
N PRO A 267 -20.76 11.05 26.20
CA PRO A 267 -21.77 11.02 27.24
C PRO A 267 -22.39 9.63 27.33
N GLY A 268 -22.43 9.07 28.54
CA GLY A 268 -23.12 7.81 28.76
C GLY A 268 -24.61 7.91 28.39
N ASP A 269 -25.20 6.79 27.93
CA ASP A 269 -26.64 6.73 27.73
C ASP A 269 -27.29 7.03 29.13
N GLU A 270 -27.89 8.21 29.30
CA GLU A 270 -28.76 8.48 30.45
C GLU A 270 -30.02 7.63 30.26
N ASP A 271 -30.24 6.64 31.16
CA ASP A 271 -31.43 5.77 31.23
C ASP A 271 -32.74 6.57 31.44
#